data_46c718678c5f890adb460836dda7fce6
#
_entry.id   46c718678c5f890adb460836dda7fce6
#
_cell.length_a   1.000
_cell.length_b   1.000
_cell.length_c   1.000
_cell.angle_alpha   90.00
_cell.angle_beta   90.00
_cell.angle_gamma   90.00
#
_symmetry.space_group_name_H-M   'P 1'
#
loop_
_entity.id
_entity.type
_entity.pdbx_description
1 polymer ?
#
loop_
_entity_poly.entity_id
_entity_poly.type
_entity_poly.pdbx_seq_one_letter_code
_entity_poly.pdbx_strand_id
1 'polypeptide(L)'
;NKLQEKRLVEVIVMSRNSPNTSLRIFNSIQDYELDITRAALTGGSEIAPYLRAFKTDLFLSAFEPDVKQAIDSDVAAGKILTGTSHFDPRAKIDQIRIAFDGDAVLFASESERIYQHEGMQAFMENERAKADIPLQKGPFANFLLTIAHIQELFQDKGNSPIRTALVTSRNAPAHERAIKTLRKWNVHIDEAFFLGGVS
;
A
#
# COMPACT_ATOMS: atom_id res chain seq x y z
N ASN A 1 -0.26 6.32 -19.94
CA ASN A 1 0.43 6.32 -18.64
C ASN A 1 1.74 5.54 -18.77
N LYS A 2 2.87 6.13 -18.28
CA LYS A 2 4.23 5.54 -18.38
C LYS A 2 4.32 4.12 -17.77
N LEU A 3 3.49 3.81 -16.78
CA LEU A 3 3.43 2.49 -16.14
C LEU A 3 2.75 1.45 -17.05
N GLN A 4 1.71 1.84 -17.75
CA GLN A 4 1.00 0.98 -18.70
C GLN A 4 1.84 0.71 -19.96
N GLU A 5 2.49 1.74 -20.50
CA GLU A 5 3.38 1.59 -21.67
C GLU A 5 4.48 0.56 -21.44
N LYS A 6 4.97 0.44 -20.19
CA LYS A 6 5.98 -0.55 -19.80
C LYS A 6 5.40 -1.86 -19.24
N ARG A 7 4.08 -1.97 -19.11
CA ARG A 7 3.38 -3.10 -18.47
C ARG A 7 3.91 -3.44 -17.06
N LEU A 8 4.25 -2.42 -16.28
CA LEU A 8 4.79 -2.58 -14.92
C LEU A 8 3.70 -2.78 -13.89
N VAL A 9 2.46 -2.41 -14.22
CA VAL A 9 1.29 -2.56 -13.35
C VAL A 9 0.18 -3.20 -14.14
N GLU A 10 -0.44 -4.22 -13.57
CA GLU A 10 -1.66 -4.85 -14.07
C GLU A 10 -2.80 -4.54 -13.11
N VAL A 11 -3.95 -4.15 -13.64
CA VAL A 11 -5.18 -3.96 -12.87
C VAL A 11 -6.12 -5.13 -13.13
N ILE A 12 -6.63 -5.75 -12.06
CA ILE A 12 -7.52 -6.89 -12.12
C ILE A 12 -8.80 -6.53 -11.37
N VAL A 13 -9.95 -6.75 -11.99
CA VAL A 13 -11.24 -6.60 -11.32
C VAL A 13 -11.56 -7.85 -10.53
N MET A 14 -11.83 -7.67 -9.23
CA MET A 14 -12.34 -8.74 -8.38
C MET A 14 -13.68 -8.33 -7.76
N SER A 15 -14.69 -9.15 -7.90
CA SER A 15 -16.04 -8.81 -7.44
C SER A 15 -16.81 -10.04 -6.97
N ARG A 16 -17.61 -9.87 -5.92
CA ARG A 16 -18.58 -10.86 -5.44
C ARG A 16 -19.80 -10.99 -6.36
N ASN A 17 -19.92 -10.14 -7.35
CA ASN A 17 -21.03 -10.25 -8.31
C ASN A 17 -20.97 -11.57 -9.08
N SER A 18 -22.14 -12.04 -9.51
CA SER A 18 -22.20 -13.18 -10.41
C SER A 18 -21.72 -12.78 -11.83
N PRO A 19 -21.23 -13.73 -12.63
CA PRO A 19 -20.88 -13.47 -14.03
C PRO A 19 -22.05 -12.84 -14.82
N ASN A 20 -23.29 -13.27 -14.54
CA ASN A 20 -24.48 -12.79 -15.25
C ASN A 20 -24.77 -11.29 -15.01
N THR A 21 -24.43 -10.75 -13.84
CA THR A 21 -24.67 -9.34 -13.49
C THR A 21 -23.49 -8.44 -13.83
N SER A 22 -22.40 -9.00 -14.30
CA SER A 22 -21.10 -8.30 -14.44
C SER A 22 -20.87 -7.68 -15.82
N LEU A 23 -21.79 -7.85 -16.78
CA LEU A 23 -21.69 -7.20 -18.10
C LEU A 23 -21.50 -5.69 -17.99
N ARG A 24 -22.15 -5.07 -17.01
CA ARG A 24 -22.00 -3.63 -16.73
C ARG A 24 -20.55 -3.24 -16.42
N ILE A 25 -19.79 -4.10 -15.72
CA ILE A 25 -18.38 -3.85 -15.41
C ILE A 25 -17.57 -3.86 -16.71
N PHE A 26 -17.77 -4.87 -17.56
CA PHE A 26 -17.04 -4.97 -18.82
C PHE A 26 -17.41 -3.85 -19.81
N ASN A 27 -18.68 -3.44 -19.84
CA ASN A 27 -19.09 -2.26 -20.62
C ASN A 27 -18.38 -0.99 -20.13
N SER A 28 -18.29 -0.79 -18.80
CA SER A 28 -17.58 0.36 -18.24
C SER A 28 -16.07 0.31 -18.56
N ILE A 29 -15.44 -0.87 -18.51
CA ILE A 29 -14.04 -1.02 -18.91
C ILE A 29 -13.84 -0.58 -20.35
N GLN A 30 -14.76 -0.95 -21.24
CA GLN A 30 -14.73 -0.58 -22.65
C GLN A 30 -15.02 0.91 -22.86
N ASP A 31 -16.07 1.45 -22.22
CA ASP A 31 -16.49 2.86 -22.36
C ASP A 31 -15.42 3.85 -21.86
N TYR A 32 -14.66 3.46 -20.83
CA TYR A 32 -13.56 4.26 -20.30
C TYR A 32 -12.19 3.90 -20.89
N GLU A 33 -12.15 3.01 -21.88
CA GLU A 33 -10.91 2.54 -22.54
C GLU A 33 -9.83 2.09 -21.54
N LEU A 34 -10.25 1.32 -20.50
CA LEU A 34 -9.34 0.85 -19.46
C LEU A 34 -8.60 -0.39 -19.93
N ASP A 35 -7.28 -0.43 -19.70
CA ASP A 35 -6.44 -1.62 -19.96
C ASP A 35 -6.61 -2.65 -18.84
N ILE A 36 -7.82 -3.23 -18.74
CA ILE A 36 -8.17 -4.27 -17.77
C ILE A 36 -8.65 -5.49 -18.54
N THR A 37 -7.84 -6.54 -18.55
CA THR A 37 -8.09 -7.77 -19.33
C THR A 37 -8.46 -8.97 -18.47
N ARG A 38 -8.26 -8.87 -17.14
CA ARG A 38 -8.51 -9.97 -16.21
C ARG A 38 -9.54 -9.59 -15.15
N ALA A 39 -10.44 -10.52 -14.86
CA ALA A 39 -11.44 -10.37 -13.82
C ALA A 39 -11.69 -11.70 -13.10
N ALA A 40 -12.02 -11.63 -11.80
CA ALA A 40 -12.53 -12.71 -11.00
C ALA A 40 -13.92 -12.33 -10.45
N LEU A 41 -14.95 -13.08 -10.85
CA LEU A 41 -16.34 -12.86 -10.46
C LEU A 41 -16.79 -14.08 -9.64
N THR A 42 -16.95 -13.89 -8.33
CA THR A 42 -17.00 -15.03 -7.40
C THR A 42 -18.43 -15.49 -7.05
N GLY A 43 -19.47 -14.79 -7.58
CA GLY A 43 -20.85 -15.21 -7.37
C GLY A 43 -21.28 -15.25 -5.89
N GLY A 44 -20.78 -14.33 -5.08
CA GLY A 44 -21.07 -14.22 -3.65
C GLY A 44 -19.98 -14.81 -2.73
N SER A 45 -19.01 -15.57 -3.28
CA SER A 45 -17.91 -16.11 -2.49
C SER A 45 -16.90 -15.03 -2.07
N GLU A 46 -16.15 -15.30 -1.01
CA GLU A 46 -15.08 -14.42 -0.52
C GLU A 46 -13.99 -14.20 -1.57
N ILE A 47 -13.39 -13.00 -1.57
CA ILE A 47 -12.37 -12.60 -2.56
C ILE A 47 -10.95 -12.99 -2.09
N ALA A 48 -10.71 -12.98 -0.80
CA ALA A 48 -9.36 -13.18 -0.23
C ALA A 48 -8.60 -14.41 -0.76
N PRO A 49 -9.21 -15.60 -0.95
CA PRO A 49 -8.51 -16.76 -1.51
C PRO A 49 -7.96 -16.53 -2.93
N TYR A 50 -8.62 -15.67 -3.71
CA TYR A 50 -8.22 -15.37 -5.08
C TYR A 50 -7.08 -14.36 -5.15
N LEU A 51 -6.94 -13.46 -4.16
CA LEU A 51 -5.88 -12.44 -4.14
C LEU A 51 -4.49 -13.07 -4.25
N ARG A 52 -4.24 -14.14 -3.49
CA ARG A 52 -2.95 -14.86 -3.55
C ARG A 52 -2.75 -15.58 -4.88
N ALA A 53 -3.79 -16.22 -5.42
CA ALA A 53 -3.73 -16.92 -6.71
C ALA A 53 -3.40 -15.96 -7.87
N PHE A 54 -3.89 -14.72 -7.79
CA PHE A 54 -3.61 -13.66 -8.75
C PHE A 54 -2.32 -12.88 -8.46
N LYS A 55 -1.60 -13.22 -7.38
CA LYS A 55 -0.38 -12.51 -6.94
C LYS A 55 -0.61 -11.00 -6.77
N THR A 56 -1.69 -10.66 -6.07
CA THR A 56 -2.09 -9.27 -5.85
C THR A 56 -1.14 -8.60 -4.86
N ASP A 57 -0.48 -7.52 -5.26
CA ASP A 57 0.37 -6.70 -4.40
C ASP A 57 -0.43 -5.68 -3.58
N LEU A 58 -1.54 -5.17 -4.13
CA LEU A 58 -2.45 -4.24 -3.47
C LEU A 58 -3.89 -4.54 -3.85
N PHE A 59 -4.76 -4.69 -2.86
CA PHE A 59 -6.21 -4.81 -3.04
C PHE A 59 -6.92 -3.53 -2.57
N LEU A 60 -7.82 -3.00 -3.41
CA LEU A 60 -8.60 -1.80 -3.09
C LEU A 60 -10.09 -2.11 -3.20
N SER A 61 -10.85 -1.82 -2.14
CA SER A 61 -12.30 -2.04 -2.12
C SER A 61 -13.01 -0.95 -1.30
N ALA A 62 -14.23 -0.59 -1.70
CA ALA A 62 -15.12 0.22 -0.88
C ALA A 62 -15.78 -0.60 0.25
N PHE A 63 -15.78 -1.94 0.14
CA PHE A 63 -16.38 -2.86 1.10
C PHE A 63 -15.35 -3.28 2.15
N GLU A 64 -15.46 -2.71 3.34
CA GLU A 64 -14.50 -2.88 4.44
C GLU A 64 -14.25 -4.33 4.87
N PRO A 65 -15.26 -5.24 4.92
CA PRO A 65 -15.02 -6.64 5.25
C PRO A 65 -14.03 -7.33 4.30
N ASP A 66 -14.07 -7.03 3.00
CA ASP A 66 -13.11 -7.59 2.03
C ASP A 66 -11.70 -7.04 2.24
N VAL A 67 -11.58 -5.76 2.61
CA VAL A 67 -10.29 -5.13 2.94
C VAL A 67 -9.67 -5.83 4.15
N LYS A 68 -10.46 -6.05 5.21
CA LYS A 68 -10.00 -6.73 6.41
C LYS A 68 -9.54 -8.16 6.12
N GLN A 69 -10.33 -8.94 5.38
CA GLN A 69 -9.97 -10.30 4.98
C GLN A 69 -8.68 -10.36 4.13
N ALA A 70 -8.47 -9.36 3.28
CA ALA A 70 -7.24 -9.26 2.50
C ALA A 70 -6.02 -9.04 3.40
N ILE A 71 -6.10 -8.12 4.36
CA ILE A 71 -5.05 -7.86 5.36
C ILE A 71 -4.78 -9.10 6.21
N ASP A 72 -5.82 -9.76 6.70
CA ASP A 72 -5.73 -11.02 7.47
C ASP A 72 -5.08 -12.16 6.66
N SER A 73 -5.06 -12.02 5.32
CA SER A 73 -4.43 -12.94 4.37
C SER A 73 -3.04 -12.47 3.90
N ASP A 74 -2.39 -11.53 4.60
CA ASP A 74 -1.08 -10.93 4.27
C ASP A 74 -1.03 -10.26 2.89
N VAL A 75 -2.15 -9.72 2.41
CA VAL A 75 -2.21 -8.90 1.21
C VAL A 75 -2.43 -7.45 1.62
N ALA A 76 -1.58 -6.54 1.14
CA ALA A 76 -1.79 -5.11 1.37
C ALA A 76 -3.15 -4.69 0.81
N ALA A 77 -3.97 -4.04 1.64
CA ALA A 77 -5.31 -3.66 1.22
C ALA A 77 -5.73 -2.29 1.77
N GLY A 78 -6.50 -1.54 0.97
CA GLY A 78 -7.00 -0.24 1.33
C GLY A 78 -8.49 -0.07 1.04
N LYS A 79 -9.15 0.73 1.90
CA LYS A 79 -10.55 1.11 1.71
C LYS A 79 -10.64 2.31 0.79
N ILE A 80 -11.41 2.19 -0.28
CA ILE A 80 -11.75 3.32 -1.14
C ILE A 80 -12.80 4.16 -0.44
N LEU A 81 -12.48 5.43 -0.19
CA LEU A 81 -13.42 6.41 0.34
C LEU A 81 -14.24 7.01 -0.81
N THR A 82 -15.52 6.68 -0.85
CA THR A 82 -16.45 7.20 -1.87
C THR A 82 -17.03 8.54 -1.41
N GLY A 83 -17.20 9.47 -2.35
CA GLY A 83 -17.87 10.76 -2.10
C GLY A 83 -16.99 11.90 -1.55
N THR A 84 -15.68 11.70 -1.42
CA THR A 84 -14.77 12.73 -0.85
C THR A 84 -14.08 13.62 -1.88
N SER A 85 -14.17 13.32 -3.16
CA SER A 85 -13.52 14.11 -4.20
C SER A 85 -14.34 14.12 -5.51
N HIS A 86 -14.28 15.22 -6.22
CA HIS A 86 -14.71 15.31 -7.62
C HIS A 86 -13.63 14.64 -8.50
N PHE A 87 -13.61 13.31 -8.52
CA PHE A 87 -12.71 12.59 -9.40
C PHE A 87 -13.22 12.64 -10.84
N ASP A 88 -12.45 13.24 -11.72
CA ASP A 88 -12.69 13.15 -13.16
C ASP A 88 -11.89 11.96 -13.73
N PRO A 89 -12.55 10.88 -14.15
CA PRO A 89 -11.87 9.70 -14.69
C PRO A 89 -11.10 9.98 -15.99
N ARG A 90 -11.37 11.11 -16.65
CA ARG A 90 -10.68 11.54 -17.87
C ARG A 90 -9.50 12.48 -17.59
N ALA A 91 -9.35 12.94 -16.34
CA ALA A 91 -8.23 13.78 -15.95
C ALA A 91 -6.92 13.02 -16.10
N LYS A 92 -5.94 13.67 -16.74
CA LYS A 92 -4.60 13.09 -16.84
C LYS A 92 -3.90 13.17 -15.49
N ILE A 93 -3.55 12.02 -14.94
CA ILE A 93 -2.74 11.93 -13.72
C ILE A 93 -1.29 11.71 -14.13
N ASP A 94 -0.44 12.68 -13.86
CA ASP A 94 0.98 12.62 -14.22
C ASP A 94 1.79 11.89 -13.16
N GLN A 95 1.37 11.93 -11.88
CA GLN A 95 2.09 11.32 -10.77
C GLN A 95 1.12 10.76 -9.73
N ILE A 96 1.34 9.52 -9.35
CA ILE A 96 0.67 8.87 -8.21
C ILE A 96 1.45 9.21 -6.94
N ARG A 97 0.77 9.69 -5.90
CA ARG A 97 1.36 9.98 -4.60
C ARG A 97 0.80 9.04 -3.56
N ILE A 98 1.69 8.35 -2.85
CA ILE A 98 1.32 7.35 -1.85
C ILE A 98 2.01 7.71 -0.54
N ALA A 99 1.22 7.94 0.51
CA ALA A 99 1.73 8.08 1.86
C ALA A 99 1.49 6.78 2.64
N PHE A 100 2.52 6.30 3.30
CA PHE A 100 2.48 5.10 4.13
C PHE A 100 2.59 5.50 5.59
N ASP A 101 1.73 4.91 6.42
CA ASP A 101 1.96 4.92 7.86
C ASP A 101 3.12 3.97 8.21
N GLY A 102 3.85 4.26 9.29
CA GLY A 102 5.00 3.48 9.73
C GLY A 102 4.61 2.22 10.47
N ASP A 103 4.17 2.39 11.71
CA ASP A 103 3.93 1.27 12.64
C ASP A 103 2.63 0.53 12.32
N ALA A 104 2.67 -0.79 12.43
CA ALA A 104 1.58 -1.71 12.06
C ALA A 104 1.15 -1.69 10.57
N VAL A 105 1.76 -0.87 9.73
CA VAL A 105 1.51 -0.78 8.28
C VAL A 105 2.77 -1.18 7.49
N LEU A 106 3.80 -0.34 7.42
CA LEU A 106 5.08 -0.71 6.81
C LEU A 106 5.90 -1.63 7.70
N PHE A 107 5.93 -1.35 8.97
CA PHE A 107 6.62 -2.14 9.99
C PHE A 107 5.60 -2.99 10.76
N ALA A 108 6.03 -4.13 11.26
CA ALA A 108 5.21 -4.97 12.13
C ALA A 108 4.83 -4.22 13.43
N SER A 109 3.78 -4.68 14.08
CA SER A 109 3.21 -4.06 15.27
C SER A 109 4.00 -4.26 16.58
N GLU A 110 5.25 -4.75 16.52
CA GLU A 110 6.07 -5.00 17.73
C GLU A 110 6.24 -3.74 18.57
N SER A 111 6.70 -2.67 17.94
CA SER A 111 6.94 -1.39 18.60
C SER A 111 5.67 -0.75 19.13
N GLU A 112 4.59 -0.82 18.34
CA GLU A 112 3.26 -0.34 18.72
C GLU A 112 2.73 -1.08 19.96
N ARG A 113 2.89 -2.41 20.02
CA ARG A 113 2.48 -3.22 21.19
C ARG A 113 3.27 -2.85 22.45
N ILE A 114 4.57 -2.62 22.36
CA ILE A 114 5.39 -2.16 23.49
C ILE A 114 4.86 -0.82 23.99
N TYR A 115 4.61 0.12 23.07
CA TYR A 115 4.04 1.42 23.43
C TYR A 115 2.70 1.30 24.16
N GLN A 116 1.78 0.47 23.64
CA GLN A 116 0.44 0.30 24.21
C GLN A 116 0.44 -0.40 25.58
N HIS A 117 1.33 -1.36 25.80
CA HIS A 117 1.35 -2.18 27.04
C HIS A 117 2.30 -1.65 28.09
N GLU A 118 3.43 -1.07 27.70
CA GLU A 118 4.53 -0.70 28.59
C GLU A 118 4.80 0.82 28.60
N GLY A 119 4.17 1.54 27.70
CA GLY A 119 4.24 3.00 27.61
C GLY A 119 5.43 3.55 26.83
N MET A 120 5.50 4.88 26.77
CA MET A 120 6.46 5.62 25.95
C MET A 120 7.91 5.35 26.33
N GLN A 121 8.22 5.23 27.64
CA GLN A 121 9.59 5.04 28.09
C GLN A 121 10.15 3.69 27.61
N ALA A 122 9.40 2.61 27.81
CA ALA A 122 9.80 1.27 27.38
C ALA A 122 9.95 1.19 25.84
N PHE A 123 9.05 1.84 25.11
CA PHE A 123 9.17 1.99 23.66
C PHE A 123 10.49 2.66 23.28
N MET A 124 10.83 3.81 23.88
CA MET A 124 12.07 4.55 23.58
C MET A 124 13.34 3.76 23.92
N GLU A 125 13.33 3.04 25.04
CA GLU A 125 14.45 2.16 25.45
C GLU A 125 14.61 0.99 24.47
N ASN A 126 13.52 0.34 24.05
CA ASN A 126 13.54 -0.73 23.04
C ASN A 126 14.08 -0.22 21.70
N GLU A 127 13.61 0.93 21.22
CA GLU A 127 14.05 1.50 19.94
C GLU A 127 15.54 1.88 19.96
N ARG A 128 16.05 2.40 21.10
CA ARG A 128 17.49 2.66 21.27
C ARG A 128 18.31 1.37 21.28
N ALA A 129 17.89 0.38 22.08
CA ALA A 129 18.59 -0.89 22.20
C ALA A 129 18.65 -1.65 20.87
N LYS A 130 17.63 -1.50 20.05
CA LYS A 130 17.49 -2.18 18.75
C LYS A 130 17.74 -1.27 17.54
N ALA A 131 18.40 -0.12 17.71
CA ALA A 131 18.58 0.88 16.66
C ALA A 131 19.23 0.31 15.36
N ASP A 132 20.10 -0.69 15.47
CA ASP A 132 20.78 -1.35 14.36
C ASP A 132 20.08 -2.64 13.88
N ILE A 133 19.03 -3.07 14.59
CA ILE A 133 18.23 -4.25 14.23
C ILE A 133 17.02 -3.76 13.42
N PRO A 134 16.88 -4.17 12.16
CA PRO A 134 15.75 -3.74 11.33
C PRO A 134 14.41 -4.10 11.97
N LEU A 135 13.44 -3.24 11.78
CA LEU A 135 12.04 -3.56 12.05
C LEU A 135 11.58 -4.72 11.16
N GLN A 136 10.71 -5.56 11.70
CA GLN A 136 10.08 -6.61 10.90
C GLN A 136 9.12 -6.00 9.89
N LYS A 137 8.91 -6.70 8.78
CA LYS A 137 7.99 -6.28 7.73
C LYS A 137 6.55 -6.31 8.21
N GLY A 138 5.83 -5.22 8.01
CA GLY A 138 4.39 -5.13 8.15
C GLY A 138 3.66 -5.54 6.86
N PRO A 139 2.33 -5.49 6.86
CA PRO A 139 1.50 -5.97 5.74
C PRO A 139 1.75 -5.21 4.42
N PHE A 140 2.14 -3.94 4.48
CA PHE A 140 2.40 -3.13 3.28
C PHE A 140 3.87 -3.12 2.82
N ALA A 141 4.78 -3.78 3.55
CA ALA A 141 6.20 -3.75 3.21
C ALA A 141 6.49 -4.32 1.82
N ASN A 142 5.85 -5.41 1.43
CA ASN A 142 6.07 -6.01 0.12
C ASN A 142 5.54 -5.11 -1.00
N PHE A 143 4.39 -4.46 -0.81
CA PHE A 143 3.87 -3.47 -1.75
C PHE A 143 4.84 -2.29 -1.91
N LEU A 144 5.39 -1.75 -0.81
CA LEU A 144 6.41 -0.70 -0.87
C LEU A 144 7.67 -1.14 -1.63
N LEU A 145 8.14 -2.38 -1.42
CA LEU A 145 9.29 -2.93 -2.16
C LEU A 145 9.02 -2.99 -3.67
N THR A 146 7.82 -3.41 -4.07
CA THR A 146 7.41 -3.39 -5.49
C THR A 146 7.38 -1.97 -6.05
N ILE A 147 6.85 -0.99 -5.30
CA ILE A 147 6.86 0.42 -5.69
C ILE A 147 8.28 0.97 -5.82
N ALA A 148 9.17 0.67 -4.87
CA ALA A 148 10.56 1.10 -4.91
C ALA A 148 11.27 0.56 -6.17
N HIS A 149 11.06 -0.70 -6.51
CA HIS A 149 11.59 -1.28 -7.74
C HIS A 149 11.07 -0.55 -8.99
N ILE A 150 9.78 -0.20 -9.03
CA ILE A 150 9.23 0.59 -10.14
C ILE A 150 9.89 1.98 -10.19
N GLN A 151 10.10 2.65 -9.05
CA GLN A 151 10.76 3.95 -9.00
C GLN A 151 12.19 3.89 -9.56
N GLU A 152 12.98 2.85 -9.24
CA GLU A 152 14.32 2.64 -9.76
C GLU A 152 14.37 2.64 -11.30
N LEU A 153 13.36 2.07 -11.97
CA LEU A 153 13.27 2.04 -13.43
C LEU A 153 13.10 3.42 -14.08
N PHE A 154 12.84 4.46 -13.28
CA PHE A 154 12.63 5.84 -13.73
C PHE A 154 13.64 6.84 -13.16
N GLN A 155 14.59 6.41 -12.32
CA GLN A 155 15.56 7.33 -11.66
C GLN A 155 16.32 8.19 -12.63
N ASP A 156 16.82 7.62 -13.74
CA ASP A 156 17.60 8.35 -14.74
C ASP A 156 16.81 9.40 -15.53
N LYS A 157 15.47 9.40 -15.39
CA LYS A 157 14.57 10.28 -16.18
C LYS A 157 14.07 11.49 -15.41
N GLY A 158 14.44 11.64 -14.13
CA GLY A 158 14.06 12.79 -13.28
C GLY A 158 12.57 12.97 -13.03
N ASN A 159 11.73 12.01 -13.43
CA ASN A 159 10.27 12.15 -13.42
C ASN A 159 9.59 10.79 -13.12
N SER A 160 9.79 10.29 -11.88
CA SER A 160 9.10 9.08 -11.44
C SER A 160 7.58 9.27 -11.49
N PRO A 161 6.83 8.31 -12.06
CA PRO A 161 5.38 8.35 -12.08
C PRO A 161 4.77 8.10 -10.69
N ILE A 162 5.57 7.69 -9.72
CA ILE A 162 5.15 7.43 -8.35
C ILE A 162 6.05 8.20 -7.40
N ARG A 163 5.44 8.87 -6.42
CA ARG A 163 6.10 9.55 -5.30
C ARG A 163 5.62 8.96 -4.00
N THR A 164 6.54 8.67 -3.08
CA THR A 164 6.26 7.99 -1.82
C THR A 164 6.58 8.88 -0.63
N ALA A 165 5.77 8.77 0.42
CA ALA A 165 6.01 9.42 1.70
C ALA A 165 5.84 8.42 2.85
N LEU A 166 6.69 8.54 3.86
CA LEU A 166 6.48 7.92 5.17
C LEU A 166 5.87 8.96 6.09
N VAL A 167 4.77 8.62 6.74
CA VAL A 167 4.15 9.43 7.80
C VAL A 167 4.10 8.57 9.06
N THR A 168 4.67 9.04 10.16
CA THR A 168 4.73 8.23 11.39
C THR A 168 4.74 9.12 12.64
N SER A 169 4.13 8.65 13.70
CA SER A 169 4.16 9.29 15.01
C SER A 169 5.52 9.19 15.72
N ARG A 170 6.47 8.42 15.20
CA ARG A 170 7.81 8.28 15.77
C ARG A 170 8.52 9.62 15.88
N ASN A 171 9.29 9.78 16.95
CA ASN A 171 10.18 10.92 17.17
C ASN A 171 11.62 10.45 17.43
N ALA A 172 12.51 11.38 17.73
CA ALA A 172 13.87 11.04 18.16
C ALA A 172 13.84 10.32 19.53
N PRO A 173 14.58 9.20 19.72
CA PRO A 173 15.49 8.55 18.77
C PRO A 173 14.86 7.45 17.92
N ALA A 174 13.57 7.13 18.08
CA ALA A 174 12.89 6.00 17.41
C ALA A 174 12.85 6.11 15.88
N HIS A 175 12.96 7.34 15.32
CA HIS A 175 13.03 7.57 13.88
C HIS A 175 14.28 6.93 13.23
N GLU A 176 15.39 6.81 13.98
CA GLU A 176 16.65 6.27 13.44
C GLU A 176 16.49 4.82 12.98
N ARG A 177 15.83 3.98 13.78
CA ARG A 177 15.58 2.58 13.45
C ARG A 177 14.72 2.43 12.20
N ALA A 178 13.68 3.26 12.03
CA ALA A 178 12.85 3.28 10.84
C ALA A 178 13.65 3.60 9.58
N ILE A 179 14.49 4.68 9.61
CA ILE A 179 15.34 5.07 8.49
C ILE A 179 16.35 3.97 8.16
N LYS A 180 17.02 3.39 9.17
CA LYS A 180 17.99 2.30 8.96
C LYS A 180 17.31 1.06 8.37
N THR A 181 16.07 0.77 8.77
CA THR A 181 15.27 -0.34 8.23
C THR A 181 15.01 -0.15 6.73
N LEU A 182 14.51 1.02 6.33
CA LEU A 182 14.26 1.33 4.91
C LEU A 182 15.54 1.24 4.07
N ARG A 183 16.67 1.74 4.59
CA ARG A 183 17.98 1.58 3.93
C ARG A 183 18.37 0.12 3.75
N LYS A 184 18.18 -0.73 4.79
CA LYS A 184 18.45 -2.17 4.69
C LYS A 184 17.55 -2.89 3.71
N TRP A 185 16.32 -2.41 3.52
CA TRP A 185 15.40 -2.93 2.50
C TRP A 185 15.73 -2.41 1.10
N ASN A 186 16.72 -1.54 0.97
CA ASN A 186 17.06 -0.85 -0.28
C ASN A 186 15.85 -0.06 -0.84
N VAL A 187 15.11 0.59 0.03
CA VAL A 187 13.94 1.39 -0.32
C VAL A 187 14.29 2.86 -0.21
N HIS A 188 14.08 3.60 -1.29
CA HIS A 188 14.09 5.05 -1.30
C HIS A 188 12.66 5.58 -1.07
N ILE A 189 12.50 6.42 -0.05
CA ILE A 189 11.27 7.18 0.21
C ILE A 189 11.56 8.63 -0.15
N ASP A 190 10.68 9.25 -0.96
CA ASP A 190 10.88 10.63 -1.43
C ASP A 190 10.70 11.66 -0.31
N GLU A 191 9.80 11.40 0.64
CA GLU A 191 9.47 12.30 1.76
C GLU A 191 9.27 11.50 3.06
N ALA A 192 9.62 12.08 4.20
CA ALA A 192 9.35 11.46 5.50
C ALA A 192 8.91 12.52 6.51
N PHE A 193 7.79 12.25 7.19
CA PHE A 193 7.17 13.10 8.19
C PHE A 193 7.16 12.37 9.53
N PHE A 194 7.94 12.87 10.48
CA PHE A 194 8.00 12.36 11.85
C PHE A 194 7.21 13.32 12.75
N LEU A 195 6.01 12.90 13.18
CA LEU A 195 5.03 13.78 13.82
C LEU A 195 5.22 13.95 15.34
N GLY A 196 6.17 13.23 15.94
CA GLY A 196 6.55 13.42 17.34
C GLY A 196 5.46 13.06 18.36
N GLY A 197 4.63 12.06 18.06
CA GLY A 197 3.54 11.63 18.95
C GLY A 197 2.24 12.43 18.82
N VAL A 198 2.15 13.32 17.84
CA VAL A 198 0.87 13.97 17.47
C VAL A 198 0.20 13.08 16.44
N SER A 199 -0.97 12.55 16.78
CA SER A 199 -1.84 11.77 15.89
C SER A 199 -2.88 12.68 15.23
#